data_cebfbf3696f78224152a32d15ed20b76
#
_entry.id   cebfbf3696f78224152a32d15ed20b76
#
_cell.length_a   1.000
_cell.length_b   1.000
_cell.length_c   1.000
_cell.angle_alpha   90.00
_cell.angle_beta   90.00
_cell.angle_gamma   90.00
#
_symmetry.space_group_name_H-M   'P 1'
#
loop_
_entity.id
_entity.type
_entity.pdbx_description
1 polymer ?
#
loop_
_entity_poly.entity_id
_entity_poly.type
_entity_poly.pdbx_seq_one_letter_code
_entity_poly.pdbx_strand_id
1 'polypeptide(L)'
;MKDQKWFEDMEQRIPHGEVRTRFAPSPTGYMHVGNLRTALYTYLIARHAGGKFILRIEDTDQGRYVEGAVDVIYSTMRACGLTHDEGPDVGGPVGPYIQTERRGLYKEYAELLIARGHAYRCFCDKDDAAEENVSDGAVIHKYDGRCSRLSEEEIAANLAAGKPYVIRQKIPREGKTTFHDEIFGDITVDNDTLDDQVLIKRDGLPTYNFANVVDDHLMGITHVVRGSEYLSSTPKYNLLYEGFGWEIPKYIHCSPVMRDQHNKMSKRHGDPSYEDLIAQGYLSQAVVNYVALLGWAPGGEREIYSLPELVETFDIKGISKSPAIFDIDKLRYFNSEYLRAMTPEQFAAVAAPYIRQTVHNPAIDPAQIAPLLQQRCEVLTDIPEKVDFFDALPEYDIALYTNKKSKTDPAVSLEMLKTVRPVLAELPAWDDETLLASMKDLAERLEVKNAKVMWPVRIAVSGRAVTPGGAVEICRILGREETLRRIDAGIAKLEG
;
A
#
# COMPACT_ATOMS: atom_id res chain seq x y z
N MET A 1 -26.48 7.26 32.83
CA MET A 1 -26.15 5.85 32.53
C MET A 1 -27.43 5.11 32.21
N LYS A 2 -27.41 4.31 31.15
CA LYS A 2 -28.51 3.39 30.80
C LYS A 2 -28.70 2.32 31.87
N ASP A 3 -29.85 1.65 31.85
CA ASP A 3 -30.15 0.56 32.78
C ASP A 3 -29.41 -0.75 32.40
N GLN A 4 -29.40 -1.71 33.29
CA GLN A 4 -28.71 -2.98 33.08
C GLN A 4 -29.27 -3.74 31.88
N LYS A 5 -30.56 -3.67 31.63
CA LYS A 5 -31.23 -4.33 30.52
C LYS A 5 -30.68 -3.82 29.16
N TRP A 6 -30.41 -2.52 29.04
CA TRP A 6 -29.85 -1.96 27.83
C TRP A 6 -28.43 -2.53 27.52
N PHE A 7 -27.58 -2.70 28.54
CA PHE A 7 -26.28 -3.34 28.36
C PHE A 7 -26.43 -4.81 28.00
N GLU A 8 -27.33 -5.55 28.61
CA GLU A 8 -27.61 -6.95 28.27
C GLU A 8 -28.12 -7.09 26.82
N ASP A 9 -29.00 -6.19 26.37
CA ASP A 9 -29.47 -6.16 24.98
C ASP A 9 -28.33 -5.86 23.98
N MET A 10 -27.35 -5.05 24.38
CA MET A 10 -26.15 -4.79 23.56
C MET A 10 -25.26 -6.03 23.47
N GLU A 11 -25.01 -6.72 24.58
CA GLU A 11 -24.20 -7.95 24.61
C GLU A 11 -24.84 -9.06 23.75
N GLN A 12 -26.17 -9.20 23.74
CA GLN A 12 -26.88 -10.20 22.92
C GLN A 12 -26.73 -10.00 21.41
N ARG A 13 -26.32 -8.81 20.95
CA ARG A 13 -26.10 -8.50 19.52
C ARG A 13 -24.72 -8.88 19.03
N ILE A 14 -23.79 -9.14 19.94
CA ILE A 14 -22.41 -9.42 19.60
C ILE A 14 -22.33 -10.78 18.90
N PRO A 15 -21.76 -10.84 17.67
CA PRO A 15 -21.52 -12.11 17.00
C PRO A 15 -20.44 -12.93 17.72
N HIS A 16 -20.66 -14.22 17.84
CA HIS A 16 -19.73 -15.16 18.45
C HIS A 16 -19.47 -16.36 17.54
N GLY A 17 -18.37 -17.09 17.80
CA GLY A 17 -18.09 -18.40 17.19
C GLY A 17 -17.36 -18.33 15.83
N GLU A 18 -17.01 -17.16 15.34
CA GLU A 18 -16.20 -16.98 14.11
C GLU A 18 -15.04 -16.02 14.35
N VAL A 19 -14.00 -16.12 13.53
CA VAL A 19 -12.91 -15.14 13.52
C VAL A 19 -13.42 -13.82 12.93
N ARG A 20 -13.29 -12.75 13.68
CA ARG A 20 -13.69 -11.41 13.26
C ARG A 20 -12.53 -10.45 13.42
N THR A 21 -12.16 -9.79 12.34
CA THR A 21 -11.08 -8.81 12.30
C THR A 21 -11.61 -7.48 11.79
N ARG A 22 -10.90 -6.39 12.05
CA ARG A 22 -11.27 -5.08 11.54
C ARG A 22 -10.07 -4.30 11.02
N PHE A 23 -10.22 -3.69 9.87
CA PHE A 23 -9.40 -2.55 9.46
C PHE A 23 -10.11 -1.28 9.93
N ALA A 24 -9.41 -0.46 10.69
CA ALA A 24 -10.00 0.69 11.38
C ALA A 24 -9.20 1.97 11.10
N PRO A 25 -9.22 2.46 9.84
CA PRO A 25 -8.45 3.63 9.46
C PRO A 25 -9.11 4.92 9.95
N SER A 26 -8.26 5.90 10.34
CA SER A 26 -8.69 7.29 10.44
C SER A 26 -8.67 7.95 9.07
N PRO A 27 -9.69 8.75 8.69
CA PRO A 27 -9.78 9.37 7.37
C PRO A 27 -8.86 10.59 7.25
N THR A 28 -7.56 10.35 7.11
CA THR A 28 -6.50 11.39 7.09
C THR A 28 -5.81 11.56 5.74
N GLY A 29 -6.39 11.04 4.65
CA GLY A 29 -5.88 11.13 3.28
C GLY A 29 -5.45 9.77 2.70
N TYR A 30 -4.50 9.78 1.76
CA TYR A 30 -4.04 8.59 1.03
C TYR A 30 -3.54 7.46 1.94
N MET A 31 -3.69 6.22 1.46
CA MET A 31 -3.32 5.05 2.23
C MET A 31 -1.79 4.83 2.16
N HIS A 32 -1.12 4.98 3.30
CA HIS A 32 0.30 4.68 3.44
C HIS A 32 0.56 3.17 3.32
N VAL A 33 1.72 2.77 2.77
CA VAL A 33 2.09 1.34 2.60
C VAL A 33 1.95 0.53 3.90
N GLY A 34 2.33 1.12 5.05
CA GLY A 34 2.17 0.47 6.35
C GLY A 34 0.69 0.23 6.74
N ASN A 35 -0.20 1.16 6.41
CA ASN A 35 -1.64 1.00 6.65
C ASN A 35 -2.23 -0.05 5.71
N LEU A 36 -1.81 -0.04 4.44
CA LEU A 36 -2.21 -1.07 3.47
C LEU A 36 -1.77 -2.46 3.94
N ARG A 37 -0.54 -2.61 4.47
CA ARG A 37 -0.07 -3.86 5.04
C ARG A 37 -0.94 -4.32 6.22
N THR A 38 -1.28 -3.41 7.12
CA THR A 38 -2.16 -3.73 8.25
C THR A 38 -3.54 -4.18 7.77
N ALA A 39 -4.13 -3.48 6.79
CA ALA A 39 -5.39 -3.87 6.17
C ALA A 39 -5.31 -5.26 5.54
N LEU A 40 -4.23 -5.52 4.79
CA LEU A 40 -3.99 -6.79 4.11
C LEU A 40 -3.84 -7.95 5.12
N TYR A 41 -3.01 -7.80 6.16
CA TYR A 41 -2.86 -8.85 7.18
C TYR A 41 -4.16 -9.12 7.92
N THR A 42 -4.90 -8.08 8.25
CA THR A 42 -6.23 -8.17 8.86
C THR A 42 -7.19 -8.97 7.96
N TYR A 43 -7.21 -8.66 6.66
CA TYR A 43 -8.00 -9.38 5.66
C TYR A 43 -7.57 -10.85 5.53
N LEU A 44 -6.25 -11.10 5.43
CA LEU A 44 -5.72 -12.45 5.27
C LEU A 44 -6.06 -13.35 6.47
N ILE A 45 -5.97 -12.84 7.70
CA ILE A 45 -6.34 -13.57 8.92
C ILE A 45 -7.83 -13.94 8.89
N ALA A 46 -8.71 -13.00 8.56
CA ALA A 46 -10.13 -13.28 8.47
C ALA A 46 -10.44 -14.31 7.40
N ARG A 47 -9.92 -14.13 6.19
CA ARG A 47 -10.21 -15.02 5.05
C ARG A 47 -9.62 -16.41 5.21
N HIS A 48 -8.39 -16.52 5.74
CA HIS A 48 -7.76 -17.81 6.04
C HIS A 48 -8.58 -18.65 7.02
N ALA A 49 -9.16 -17.99 8.03
CA ALA A 49 -10.01 -18.64 9.02
C ALA A 49 -11.48 -18.82 8.58
N GLY A 50 -11.86 -18.41 7.37
CA GLY A 50 -13.27 -18.40 6.93
C GLY A 50 -14.16 -17.43 7.69
N GLY A 51 -13.57 -16.43 8.34
CA GLY A 51 -14.25 -15.45 9.19
C GLY A 51 -14.64 -14.16 8.48
N LYS A 52 -14.90 -13.10 9.25
CA LYS A 52 -15.39 -11.79 8.79
C LYS A 52 -14.31 -10.72 8.87
N PHE A 53 -14.24 -9.93 7.83
CA PHE A 53 -13.40 -8.73 7.74
C PHE A 53 -14.28 -7.48 7.76
N ILE A 54 -14.11 -6.63 8.76
CA ILE A 54 -14.93 -5.45 9.03
C ILE A 54 -14.14 -4.19 8.68
N LEU A 55 -14.78 -3.21 8.04
CA LEU A 55 -14.27 -1.85 7.90
C LEU A 55 -14.95 -0.92 8.89
N ARG A 56 -14.17 -0.29 9.79
CA ARG A 56 -14.64 0.74 10.72
C ARG A 56 -13.91 2.05 10.48
N ILE A 57 -14.62 3.14 10.28
CA ILE A 57 -14.02 4.48 10.12
C ILE A 57 -13.87 5.14 11.50
N GLU A 58 -12.61 5.47 11.86
CA GLU A 58 -12.28 6.09 13.14
C GLU A 58 -12.04 7.59 12.95
N ASP A 59 -13.13 8.36 13.00
CA ASP A 59 -13.20 9.80 12.73
C ASP A 59 -13.34 10.67 13.99
N THR A 60 -13.04 10.13 15.18
CA THR A 60 -13.15 10.87 16.46
C THR A 60 -12.17 12.03 16.61
N ASP A 61 -11.10 12.07 15.81
CA ASP A 61 -10.17 13.21 15.72
C ASP A 61 -10.57 14.10 14.53
N GLN A 62 -11.55 14.96 14.76
CA GLN A 62 -12.08 15.89 13.75
C GLN A 62 -11.05 16.90 13.22
N GLY A 63 -9.98 17.18 13.99
CA GLY A 63 -8.91 18.09 13.58
C GLY A 63 -8.01 17.52 12.48
N ARG A 64 -8.03 16.19 12.26
CA ARG A 64 -7.25 15.53 11.22
C ARG A 64 -8.10 14.92 10.09
N TYR A 65 -9.40 15.14 10.15
CA TYR A 65 -10.30 14.69 9.08
C TYR A 65 -9.96 15.38 7.74
N VAL A 66 -9.88 14.61 6.68
CA VAL A 66 -9.67 15.09 5.30
C VAL A 66 -10.87 14.69 4.47
N GLU A 67 -11.52 15.68 3.85
CA GLU A 67 -12.64 15.44 2.94
C GLU A 67 -12.22 14.52 1.78
N GLY A 68 -13.05 13.54 1.43
CA GLY A 68 -12.76 12.54 0.40
C GLY A 68 -11.83 11.40 0.83
N ALA A 69 -11.23 11.44 2.03
CA ALA A 69 -10.33 10.38 2.49
C ALA A 69 -11.02 9.01 2.64
N VAL A 70 -12.30 9.00 2.97
CA VAL A 70 -13.09 7.76 3.06
C VAL A 70 -13.24 7.11 1.68
N ASP A 71 -13.50 7.90 0.63
CA ASP A 71 -13.59 7.40 -0.75
C ASP A 71 -12.26 6.82 -1.23
N VAL A 72 -11.13 7.43 -0.83
CA VAL A 72 -9.80 6.89 -1.09
C VAL A 72 -9.63 5.52 -0.41
N ILE A 73 -10.04 5.37 0.84
CA ILE A 73 -9.99 4.08 1.55
C ILE A 73 -10.79 3.02 0.77
N TYR A 74 -12.03 3.31 0.39
CA TYR A 74 -12.86 2.38 -0.38
C TYR A 74 -12.24 2.03 -1.74
N SER A 75 -11.76 3.01 -2.48
CA SER A 75 -11.18 2.80 -3.81
C SER A 75 -9.92 1.95 -3.73
N THR A 76 -9.03 2.23 -2.77
CA THR A 76 -7.81 1.47 -2.53
C THR A 76 -8.11 0.03 -2.12
N MET A 77 -9.00 -0.18 -1.16
CA MET A 77 -9.40 -1.54 -0.74
C MET A 77 -9.98 -2.33 -1.90
N ARG A 78 -10.86 -1.72 -2.69
CA ARG A 78 -11.46 -2.35 -3.88
C ARG A 78 -10.40 -2.71 -4.93
N ALA A 79 -9.49 -1.79 -5.23
CA ALA A 79 -8.41 -2.01 -6.18
C ALA A 79 -7.43 -3.11 -5.74
N CYS A 80 -7.22 -3.25 -4.42
CA CYS A 80 -6.41 -4.33 -3.82
C CYS A 80 -7.17 -5.65 -3.67
N GLY A 81 -8.49 -5.71 -3.97
CA GLY A 81 -9.31 -6.89 -3.77
C GLY A 81 -9.67 -7.19 -2.30
N LEU A 82 -9.47 -6.24 -1.40
CA LEU A 82 -9.75 -6.38 0.04
C LEU A 82 -11.22 -6.08 0.33
N THR A 83 -12.11 -6.99 -0.04
CA THR A 83 -13.55 -6.83 0.18
C THR A 83 -13.91 -7.08 1.63
N HIS A 84 -14.59 -6.12 2.28
CA HIS A 84 -15.10 -6.27 3.64
C HIS A 84 -16.54 -6.81 3.65
N ASP A 85 -16.88 -7.53 4.72
CA ASP A 85 -18.21 -8.14 4.91
C ASP A 85 -19.17 -7.18 5.58
N GLU A 86 -18.65 -6.29 6.43
CA GLU A 86 -19.40 -5.30 7.20
C GLU A 86 -18.66 -3.96 7.15
N GLY A 87 -19.40 -2.88 7.08
CA GLY A 87 -18.81 -1.54 7.02
C GLY A 87 -19.85 -0.45 6.76
N PRO A 88 -19.43 0.83 6.67
CA PRO A 88 -20.38 1.93 6.52
C PRO A 88 -21.19 1.87 5.21
N ASP A 89 -20.60 1.35 4.12
CA ASP A 89 -21.19 1.27 2.79
C ASP A 89 -22.03 0.00 2.56
N VAL A 90 -21.69 -1.10 3.24
CA VAL A 90 -22.38 -2.41 3.10
C VAL A 90 -23.31 -2.73 4.27
N GLY A 91 -23.20 -1.99 5.37
CA GLY A 91 -23.96 -2.27 6.60
C GLY A 91 -23.45 -3.49 7.35
N GLY A 92 -24.31 -4.07 8.20
CA GLY A 92 -24.04 -5.25 9.01
C GLY A 92 -24.79 -5.22 10.34
N PRO A 93 -24.71 -6.31 11.15
CA PRO A 93 -25.54 -6.49 12.35
C PRO A 93 -25.11 -5.61 13.53
N VAL A 94 -23.87 -5.12 13.57
CA VAL A 94 -23.28 -4.42 14.73
C VAL A 94 -22.94 -2.94 14.45
N GLY A 95 -23.52 -2.39 13.38
CA GLY A 95 -23.37 -0.97 13.03
C GLY A 95 -23.94 -0.01 14.10
N PRO A 96 -23.73 1.30 13.89
CA PRO A 96 -22.99 1.96 12.80
C PRO A 96 -21.49 1.66 12.82
N TYR A 97 -20.83 1.81 11.66
CA TYR A 97 -19.39 1.53 11.49
C TYR A 97 -18.53 2.80 11.36
N ILE A 98 -19.10 3.96 11.68
CA ILE A 98 -18.42 5.26 11.80
C ILE A 98 -18.47 5.67 13.27
N GLN A 99 -17.33 5.97 13.87
CA GLN A 99 -17.22 6.20 15.31
C GLN A 99 -18.02 7.41 15.80
N THR A 100 -18.07 8.50 15.04
CA THR A 100 -18.88 9.68 15.42
C THR A 100 -20.37 9.38 15.48
N GLU A 101 -20.88 8.44 14.70
CA GLU A 101 -22.28 7.98 14.75
C GLU A 101 -22.58 7.15 16.01
N ARG A 102 -21.56 6.61 16.66
CA ARG A 102 -21.63 5.80 17.90
C ARG A 102 -21.46 6.63 19.17
N ARG A 103 -21.32 7.95 19.07
CA ARG A 103 -21.03 8.88 20.18
C ARG A 103 -21.84 8.59 21.44
N GLY A 104 -23.12 8.26 21.32
CA GLY A 104 -24.00 7.98 22.44
C GLY A 104 -23.61 6.75 23.25
N LEU A 105 -22.95 5.75 22.64
CA LEU A 105 -22.54 4.52 23.30
C LEU A 105 -21.39 4.76 24.28
N TYR A 106 -20.38 5.46 23.88
CA TYR A 106 -19.11 5.60 24.64
C TYR A 106 -19.33 6.22 26.01
N LYS A 107 -20.22 7.22 26.11
CA LYS A 107 -20.53 7.86 27.38
C LYS A 107 -21.18 6.86 28.34
N GLU A 108 -22.10 6.02 27.87
CA GLU A 108 -22.78 5.04 28.70
C GLU A 108 -21.79 3.99 29.25
N TYR A 109 -20.87 3.51 28.43
CA TYR A 109 -19.84 2.58 28.87
C TYR A 109 -18.81 3.23 29.80
N ALA A 110 -18.46 4.50 29.61
CA ALA A 110 -17.62 5.23 30.55
C ALA A 110 -18.28 5.41 31.93
N GLU A 111 -19.59 5.71 31.97
CA GLU A 111 -20.37 5.77 33.23
C GLU A 111 -20.48 4.38 33.90
N LEU A 112 -20.57 3.30 33.12
CA LEU A 112 -20.52 1.93 33.64
C LEU A 112 -19.17 1.64 34.33
N LEU A 113 -18.05 2.07 33.74
CA LEU A 113 -16.74 1.94 34.37
C LEU A 113 -16.61 2.77 35.66
N ILE A 114 -17.21 3.96 35.71
CA ILE A 114 -17.29 4.75 36.98
C ILE A 114 -18.05 3.96 38.03
N ALA A 115 -19.24 3.42 37.70
CA ALA A 115 -20.06 2.64 38.62
C ALA A 115 -19.35 1.37 39.12
N ARG A 116 -18.45 0.78 38.30
CA ARG A 116 -17.62 -0.38 38.65
C ARG A 116 -16.29 -0.01 39.35
N GLY A 117 -15.98 1.28 39.50
CA GLY A 117 -14.79 1.75 40.17
C GLY A 117 -13.51 1.74 39.30
N HIS A 118 -13.64 1.55 37.98
CA HIS A 118 -12.53 1.49 37.02
C HIS A 118 -12.32 2.81 36.23
N ALA A 119 -13.14 3.84 36.48
CA ALA A 119 -13.02 5.17 35.95
C ALA A 119 -13.50 6.23 36.97
N TYR A 120 -13.18 7.50 36.69
CA TYR A 120 -13.61 8.63 37.55
C TYR A 120 -13.68 9.94 36.74
N ARG A 121 -14.41 10.93 37.30
CA ARG A 121 -14.52 12.28 36.76
C ARG A 121 -13.33 13.12 37.19
N CYS A 122 -12.66 13.74 36.23
CA CYS A 122 -11.52 14.63 36.49
C CYS A 122 -11.90 16.06 36.11
N PHE A 123 -11.87 16.97 37.10
CA PHE A 123 -12.25 18.37 36.97
C PHE A 123 -11.04 19.32 36.78
N CYS A 124 -9.81 18.79 36.69
CA CYS A 124 -8.60 19.58 36.53
C CYS A 124 -8.56 20.31 35.17
N ASP A 125 -8.00 21.52 35.14
CA ASP A 125 -7.61 22.17 33.89
C ASP A 125 -6.38 21.52 33.27
N LYS A 126 -6.15 21.73 31.96
CA LYS A 126 -5.05 21.09 31.25
C LYS A 126 -3.67 21.42 31.86
N ASP A 127 -3.52 22.63 32.34
CA ASP A 127 -2.26 23.17 32.85
C ASP A 127 -1.94 22.71 34.30
N ASP A 128 -2.99 22.31 35.07
CA ASP A 128 -2.85 21.86 36.47
C ASP A 128 -2.65 20.32 36.58
N ALA A 129 -2.71 19.61 35.48
CA ALA A 129 -2.85 18.13 35.51
C ALA A 129 -1.51 17.37 35.38
N ALA A 130 -0.37 18.06 35.36
CA ALA A 130 0.90 17.42 35.06
C ALA A 130 1.88 17.48 36.25
N GLU A 131 2.37 16.32 36.69
CA GLU A 131 3.64 16.23 37.39
C GLU A 131 4.78 16.15 36.37
N GLU A 132 5.78 17.02 36.50
CA GLU A 132 7.01 16.91 35.71
C GLU A 132 7.86 15.75 36.24
N ASN A 133 7.88 14.64 35.52
CA ASN A 133 8.86 13.59 35.76
C ASN A 133 9.96 13.66 34.67
N VAL A 134 11.20 13.77 35.06
CA VAL A 134 12.34 13.72 34.13
C VAL A 134 12.83 12.29 34.07
N SER A 135 12.65 11.64 32.92
CA SER A 135 13.24 10.36 32.58
C SER A 135 14.05 10.51 31.30
N ASP A 136 15.33 10.12 31.34
CA ASP A 136 16.28 10.17 30.21
C ASP A 136 16.37 11.54 29.49
N GLY A 137 16.22 12.65 30.24
CA GLY A 137 16.30 14.02 29.70
C GLY A 137 15.04 14.53 28.99
N ALA A 138 13.95 13.74 28.96
CA ALA A 138 12.64 14.16 28.48
C ALA A 138 11.70 14.42 29.66
N VAL A 139 10.96 15.56 29.62
CA VAL A 139 9.90 15.86 30.58
C VAL A 139 8.68 15.06 30.20
N ILE A 140 8.33 14.08 31.00
CA ILE A 140 7.09 13.30 30.85
C ILE A 140 6.04 13.87 31.79
N HIS A 141 5.01 14.48 31.24
CA HIS A 141 3.87 14.97 32.01
C HIS A 141 2.92 13.82 32.35
N LYS A 142 3.03 13.29 33.57
CA LYS A 142 2.13 12.26 34.09
C LYS A 142 1.04 12.91 34.94
N TYR A 143 -0.21 12.49 34.74
CA TYR A 143 -1.32 12.96 35.59
C TYR A 143 -1.19 12.38 37.01
N ASP A 144 -1.28 13.24 38.04
CA ASP A 144 -1.08 12.89 39.46
C ASP A 144 -2.24 12.08 40.10
N GLY A 145 -3.35 11.92 39.37
CA GLY A 145 -4.50 11.16 39.82
C GLY A 145 -5.32 11.83 40.98
N ARG A 146 -5.13 13.14 41.23
CA ARG A 146 -5.78 13.83 42.37
C ARG A 146 -7.29 13.69 42.40
N CYS A 147 -7.95 13.78 41.23
CA CYS A 147 -9.40 13.65 41.19
C CYS A 147 -9.92 12.22 41.43
N SER A 148 -9.07 11.20 41.37
CA SER A 148 -9.46 9.82 41.70
C SER A 148 -9.74 9.61 43.20
N ARG A 149 -9.33 10.58 44.04
CA ARG A 149 -9.47 10.58 45.50
C ARG A 149 -10.54 11.52 46.03
N LEU A 150 -11.29 12.20 45.15
CA LEU A 150 -12.40 13.07 45.53
C LEU A 150 -13.52 12.26 46.18
N SER A 151 -14.14 12.81 47.23
CA SER A 151 -15.31 12.23 47.85
C SER A 151 -16.56 12.39 46.97
N GLU A 152 -17.60 11.60 47.25
CA GLU A 152 -18.88 11.72 46.53
C GLU A 152 -19.49 13.11 46.67
N GLU A 153 -19.34 13.73 47.86
CA GLU A 153 -19.82 15.11 48.14
C GLU A 153 -19.06 16.14 47.29
N GLU A 154 -17.74 16.02 47.17
CA GLU A 154 -16.92 16.91 46.36
C GLU A 154 -17.24 16.76 44.88
N ILE A 155 -17.46 15.53 44.40
CA ILE A 155 -17.87 15.26 43.02
C ILE A 155 -19.26 15.87 42.77
N ALA A 156 -20.22 15.66 43.68
CA ALA A 156 -21.56 16.21 43.56
C ALA A 156 -21.56 17.76 43.54
N ALA A 157 -20.74 18.39 44.41
CA ALA A 157 -20.56 19.84 44.46
C ALA A 157 -19.99 20.39 43.15
N ASN A 158 -18.97 19.74 42.58
CA ASN A 158 -18.36 20.16 41.32
C ASN A 158 -19.33 20.02 40.13
N LEU A 159 -20.15 18.95 40.10
CA LEU A 159 -21.21 18.74 39.12
C LEU A 159 -22.31 19.79 39.25
N ALA A 160 -22.79 20.04 40.48
CA ALA A 160 -23.79 21.07 40.75
C ALA A 160 -23.32 22.49 40.37
N ALA A 161 -22.02 22.78 40.51
CA ALA A 161 -21.39 24.02 40.09
C ALA A 161 -21.19 24.09 38.57
N GLY A 162 -21.56 23.07 37.81
CA GLY A 162 -21.41 23.02 36.34
C GLY A 162 -19.95 22.98 35.89
N LYS A 163 -18.99 22.53 36.71
CA LYS A 163 -17.60 22.46 36.32
C LYS A 163 -17.42 21.46 35.17
N PRO A 164 -16.70 21.84 34.10
CA PRO A 164 -16.36 20.93 33.02
C PRO A 164 -15.46 19.82 33.52
N TYR A 165 -15.63 18.61 33.02
CA TYR A 165 -14.83 17.45 33.38
C TYR A 165 -14.52 16.56 32.20
N VAL A 166 -13.52 15.70 32.38
CA VAL A 166 -13.24 14.55 31.51
C VAL A 166 -13.48 13.27 32.33
N ILE A 167 -13.71 12.13 31.68
CA ILE A 167 -13.70 10.83 32.35
C ILE A 167 -12.33 10.20 32.10
N ARG A 168 -11.66 9.77 33.18
CA ARG A 168 -10.37 9.08 33.13
C ARG A 168 -10.49 7.64 33.58
N GLN A 169 -9.69 6.77 32.98
CA GLN A 169 -9.47 5.40 33.46
C GLN A 169 -8.80 5.46 34.81
N LYS A 170 -9.19 4.62 35.73
CA LYS A 170 -8.55 4.44 37.03
C LYS A 170 -7.63 3.24 36.97
N ILE A 171 -6.33 3.51 36.81
CA ILE A 171 -5.30 2.48 36.75
C ILE A 171 -4.93 2.04 38.19
N PRO A 172 -4.87 0.72 38.50
CA PRO A 172 -4.29 0.23 39.73
C PRO A 172 -2.86 0.72 39.90
N ARG A 173 -2.50 1.23 41.10
CA ARG A 173 -1.14 1.78 41.33
C ARG A 173 -0.13 0.70 41.72
N GLU A 174 -0.62 -0.43 42.20
CA GLU A 174 0.19 -1.58 42.60
C GLU A 174 0.02 -2.74 41.62
N GLY A 175 1.03 -3.63 41.60
CA GLY A 175 0.99 -4.83 40.77
C GLY A 175 1.49 -4.60 39.33
N LYS A 176 1.23 -5.59 38.50
CA LYS A 176 1.69 -5.64 37.11
C LYS A 176 0.54 -6.05 36.19
N THR A 177 0.52 -5.52 34.99
CA THR A 177 -0.36 -5.95 33.91
C THR A 177 0.42 -6.71 32.87
N THR A 178 -0.02 -7.93 32.57
CA THR A 178 0.57 -8.79 31.54
C THR A 178 -0.43 -8.98 30.42
N PHE A 179 0.02 -8.91 29.17
CA PHE A 179 -0.77 -9.30 28.01
C PHE A 179 0.05 -10.17 27.08
N HIS A 180 -0.65 -11.03 26.33
CA HIS A 180 -0.05 -11.86 25.30
C HIS A 180 -0.22 -11.21 23.94
N ASP A 181 0.89 -11.13 23.18
CA ASP A 181 0.91 -10.74 21.77
C ASP A 181 1.38 -11.92 20.91
N GLU A 182 0.66 -12.25 19.86
CA GLU A 182 0.97 -13.42 19.01
C GLU A 182 2.36 -13.32 18.35
N ILE A 183 2.91 -12.08 18.22
CA ILE A 183 4.21 -11.84 17.62
C ILE A 183 5.29 -11.65 18.68
N PHE A 184 5.04 -10.79 19.67
CA PHE A 184 6.05 -10.41 20.67
C PHE A 184 6.06 -11.33 21.90
N GLY A 185 5.01 -12.16 22.09
CA GLY A 185 4.86 -13.01 23.27
C GLY A 185 4.31 -12.24 24.48
N ASP A 186 4.57 -12.75 25.68
CA ASP A 186 4.11 -12.12 26.91
C ASP A 186 4.87 -10.84 27.24
N ILE A 187 4.14 -9.76 27.44
CA ILE A 187 4.66 -8.44 27.79
C ILE A 187 4.06 -8.03 29.13
N THR A 188 4.93 -7.74 30.11
CA THR A 188 4.56 -7.35 31.47
C THR A 188 5.05 -5.95 31.77
N VAL A 189 4.20 -5.09 32.26
CA VAL A 189 4.54 -3.73 32.72
C VAL A 189 4.11 -3.51 34.14
N ASP A 190 4.86 -2.70 34.87
CA ASP A 190 4.47 -2.25 36.22
C ASP A 190 3.34 -1.22 36.11
N ASN A 191 2.28 -1.38 36.88
CA ASN A 191 1.09 -0.52 36.79
C ASN A 191 1.38 0.93 37.18
N ASP A 192 2.35 1.17 38.03
CA ASP A 192 2.80 2.52 38.42
C ASP A 192 3.43 3.31 37.28
N THR A 193 3.90 2.63 36.20
CA THR A 193 4.38 3.29 34.99
C THR A 193 3.26 3.78 34.07
N LEU A 194 2.04 3.29 34.26
CA LEU A 194 0.88 3.66 33.47
C LEU A 194 0.22 4.93 34.05
N ASP A 195 -0.27 5.78 33.14
CA ASP A 195 -1.04 6.98 33.50
C ASP A 195 -2.55 6.77 33.33
N ASP A 196 -3.35 7.49 34.11
CA ASP A 196 -4.80 7.52 34.02
C ASP A 196 -5.21 8.26 32.73
N GLN A 197 -5.35 7.53 31.63
CA GLN A 197 -5.69 8.11 30.34
C GLN A 197 -7.12 8.67 30.32
N VAL A 198 -7.35 9.71 29.53
CA VAL A 198 -8.69 10.24 29.26
C VAL A 198 -9.47 9.25 28.40
N LEU A 199 -10.67 8.89 28.83
CA LEU A 199 -11.61 8.04 28.08
C LEU A 199 -12.60 8.91 27.29
N ILE A 200 -13.26 9.87 27.98
CA ILE A 200 -14.18 10.84 27.36
C ILE A 200 -13.64 12.25 27.56
N LYS A 201 -13.53 12.99 26.47
CA LYS A 201 -13.11 14.39 26.44
C LYS A 201 -14.20 15.34 26.93
N ARG A 202 -13.87 16.61 27.19
CA ARG A 202 -14.85 17.65 27.63
C ARG A 202 -15.98 17.89 26.62
N ASP A 203 -15.73 17.67 25.34
CA ASP A 203 -16.72 17.78 24.26
C ASP A 203 -17.67 16.56 24.17
N GLY A 204 -17.46 15.57 25.05
CA GLY A 204 -18.23 14.33 25.10
C GLY A 204 -17.81 13.28 24.08
N LEU A 205 -16.76 13.55 23.27
CA LEU A 205 -16.18 12.56 22.35
C LEU A 205 -15.22 11.61 23.10
N PRO A 206 -15.19 10.33 22.74
CA PRO A 206 -14.19 9.41 23.28
C PRO A 206 -12.80 9.76 22.74
N THR A 207 -11.78 9.32 23.47
CA THR A 207 -10.44 9.18 22.90
C THR A 207 -10.37 7.93 22.06
N TYR A 208 -9.40 7.88 21.14
CA TYR A 208 -9.10 6.71 20.34
C TYR A 208 -8.95 5.44 21.21
N ASN A 209 -8.16 5.54 22.29
CA ASN A 209 -7.86 4.42 23.17
C ASN A 209 -9.09 3.80 23.86
N PHE A 210 -10.13 4.58 24.05
CA PHE A 210 -11.37 4.09 24.64
C PHE A 210 -12.35 3.59 23.58
N ALA A 211 -12.53 4.36 22.51
CA ALA A 211 -13.46 4.01 21.44
C ALA A 211 -13.14 2.66 20.82
N ASN A 212 -11.84 2.39 20.55
CA ASN A 212 -11.46 1.14 19.93
C ASN A 212 -11.78 -0.09 20.79
N VAL A 213 -11.61 -0.02 22.12
CA VAL A 213 -11.93 -1.12 23.04
C VAL A 213 -13.44 -1.41 23.07
N VAL A 214 -14.26 -0.36 23.20
CA VAL A 214 -15.72 -0.49 23.20
C VAL A 214 -16.22 -1.04 21.87
N ASP A 215 -15.70 -0.52 20.76
CA ASP A 215 -16.13 -0.95 19.44
C ASP A 215 -15.64 -2.36 19.10
N ASP A 216 -14.40 -2.71 19.43
CA ASP A 216 -13.88 -4.04 19.21
C ASP A 216 -14.71 -5.09 19.95
N HIS A 217 -15.09 -4.82 21.21
CA HIS A 217 -15.99 -5.70 21.95
C HIS A 217 -17.38 -5.79 21.30
N LEU A 218 -18.05 -4.65 21.09
CA LEU A 218 -19.42 -4.62 20.57
C LEU A 218 -19.55 -5.11 19.12
N MET A 219 -18.46 -5.14 18.37
CA MET A 219 -18.40 -5.70 17.03
C MET A 219 -17.91 -7.16 17.02
N GLY A 220 -17.66 -7.75 18.20
CA GLY A 220 -17.21 -9.13 18.35
C GLY A 220 -15.83 -9.39 17.74
N ILE A 221 -14.94 -8.40 17.76
CA ILE A 221 -13.59 -8.54 17.19
C ILE A 221 -12.76 -9.50 18.02
N THR A 222 -12.28 -10.56 17.38
CA THR A 222 -11.50 -11.63 18.01
C THR A 222 -10.00 -11.43 17.84
N HIS A 223 -9.56 -10.75 16.79
CA HIS A 223 -8.16 -10.53 16.48
C HIS A 223 -7.92 -9.05 16.13
N VAL A 224 -7.03 -8.41 16.87
CA VAL A 224 -6.67 -7.00 16.72
C VAL A 224 -5.29 -6.88 16.08
N VAL A 225 -5.26 -6.56 14.78
CA VAL A 225 -4.03 -6.30 14.03
C VAL A 225 -3.78 -4.80 13.99
N ARG A 226 -2.57 -4.36 14.35
CA ARG A 226 -2.16 -2.93 14.33
C ARG A 226 -0.64 -2.77 14.42
N GLY A 227 -0.14 -1.54 14.32
CA GLY A 227 1.28 -1.25 14.45
C GLY A 227 1.83 -1.44 15.86
N SER A 228 3.11 -1.76 15.98
CA SER A 228 3.79 -1.99 17.27
C SER A 228 3.90 -0.75 18.16
N GLU A 229 3.59 0.44 17.65
CA GLU A 229 3.48 1.67 18.44
C GLU A 229 2.40 1.59 19.53
N TYR A 230 1.44 0.70 19.38
CA TYR A 230 0.37 0.48 20.37
C TYR A 230 0.73 -0.52 21.49
N LEU A 231 1.89 -1.17 21.42
CA LEU A 231 2.35 -2.10 22.47
C LEU A 231 2.36 -1.43 23.86
N SER A 232 2.82 -0.18 23.95
CA SER A 232 2.86 0.58 25.21
C SER A 232 1.47 0.96 25.74
N SER A 233 0.45 1.03 24.88
CA SER A 233 -0.92 1.34 25.28
C SER A 233 -1.76 0.09 25.60
N THR A 234 -1.33 -1.09 25.14
CA THR A 234 -2.08 -2.34 25.27
C THR A 234 -2.38 -2.74 26.71
N PRO A 235 -1.48 -2.53 27.71
CA PRO A 235 -1.83 -2.79 29.11
C PRO A 235 -3.06 -2.01 29.58
N LYS A 236 -3.20 -0.75 29.15
CA LYS A 236 -4.36 0.09 29.49
C LYS A 236 -5.66 -0.45 28.84
N TYR A 237 -5.56 -1.03 27.62
CA TYR A 237 -6.71 -1.68 26.99
C TYR A 237 -7.14 -2.95 27.75
N ASN A 238 -6.19 -3.80 28.17
CA ASN A 238 -6.49 -4.97 28.98
C ASN A 238 -7.22 -4.60 30.27
N LEU A 239 -6.73 -3.56 30.98
CA LEU A 239 -7.40 -3.07 32.17
C LEU A 239 -8.83 -2.53 31.92
N LEU A 240 -9.13 -2.05 30.70
CA LEU A 240 -10.49 -1.69 30.30
C LEU A 240 -11.35 -2.95 30.10
N TYR A 241 -10.86 -3.95 29.35
CA TYR A 241 -11.56 -5.23 29.17
C TYR A 241 -11.84 -5.90 30.50
N GLU A 242 -10.86 -5.95 31.41
CA GLU A 242 -11.00 -6.48 32.79
C GLU A 242 -12.04 -5.69 33.58
N GLY A 243 -12.02 -4.34 33.52
CA GLY A 243 -12.98 -3.47 34.19
C GLY A 243 -14.41 -3.66 33.71
N PHE A 244 -14.59 -4.02 32.45
CA PHE A 244 -15.87 -4.41 31.88
C PHE A 244 -16.22 -5.89 32.11
N GLY A 245 -15.27 -6.74 32.50
CA GLY A 245 -15.45 -8.19 32.54
C GLY A 245 -15.60 -8.83 31.16
N TRP A 246 -15.01 -8.23 30.15
CA TRP A 246 -15.03 -8.68 28.76
C TRP A 246 -13.85 -9.59 28.42
N GLU A 247 -14.04 -10.45 27.42
CA GLU A 247 -12.96 -11.25 26.85
C GLU A 247 -11.97 -10.36 26.10
N ILE A 248 -10.67 -10.59 26.33
CA ILE A 248 -9.59 -9.84 25.67
C ILE A 248 -9.34 -10.48 24.30
N PRO A 249 -9.34 -9.70 23.20
CA PRO A 249 -9.03 -10.22 21.87
C PRO A 249 -7.56 -10.61 21.74
N LYS A 250 -7.23 -11.43 20.77
CA LYS A 250 -5.85 -11.73 20.40
C LYS A 250 -5.18 -10.51 19.77
N TYR A 251 -4.03 -10.13 20.29
CA TYR A 251 -3.24 -9.02 19.76
C TYR A 251 -2.19 -9.49 18.78
N ILE A 252 -2.07 -8.79 17.67
CA ILE A 252 -1.07 -9.02 16.61
C ILE A 252 -0.47 -7.66 16.27
N HIS A 253 0.65 -7.31 16.93
CA HIS A 253 1.34 -6.07 16.67
C HIS A 253 2.39 -6.26 15.58
N CYS A 254 2.27 -5.51 14.50
CA CYS A 254 3.19 -5.56 13.37
C CYS A 254 4.29 -4.52 13.51
N SER A 255 5.54 -4.93 13.36
CA SER A 255 6.68 -4.01 13.34
C SER A 255 6.57 -3.00 12.19
N PRO A 256 7.14 -1.79 12.28
CA PRO A 256 6.96 -0.76 11.28
C PRO A 256 7.55 -1.14 9.92
N VAL A 257 7.04 -0.54 8.85
CA VAL A 257 7.73 -0.50 7.56
C VAL A 257 8.68 0.70 7.57
N MET A 258 9.94 0.44 7.28
CA MET A 258 11.02 1.41 7.30
C MET A 258 11.39 1.82 5.86
N ARG A 259 11.82 3.05 5.68
CA ARG A 259 12.45 3.51 4.44
C ARG A 259 13.90 3.04 4.34
N ASP A 260 14.59 3.05 5.47
CA ASP A 260 15.98 2.63 5.65
C ASP A 260 16.17 2.06 7.06
N GLN A 261 17.38 1.72 7.45
CA GLN A 261 17.68 1.12 8.76
C GLN A 261 17.28 1.99 9.97
N HIS A 262 17.10 3.31 9.78
CA HIS A 262 16.90 4.26 10.88
C HIS A 262 15.57 5.02 10.79
N ASN A 263 14.99 5.14 9.59
CA ASN A 263 13.84 6.00 9.35
C ASN A 263 12.59 5.20 8.98
N LYS A 264 11.50 5.43 9.71
CA LYS A 264 10.17 4.96 9.34
C LYS A 264 9.73 5.60 8.02
N MET A 265 9.01 4.84 7.19
CA MET A 265 8.30 5.42 6.05
C MET A 265 7.28 6.45 6.53
N SER A 266 7.26 7.60 5.87
CA SER A 266 6.37 8.71 6.22
C SER A 266 6.07 9.58 5.00
N LYS A 267 4.79 9.89 4.76
CA LYS A 267 4.36 10.85 3.73
C LYS A 267 5.08 12.20 3.82
N ARG A 268 5.42 12.65 5.03
CA ARG A 268 6.13 13.93 5.25
C ARG A 268 7.53 13.95 4.64
N HIS A 269 8.10 12.79 4.36
CA HIS A 269 9.42 12.63 3.75
C HIS A 269 9.36 12.20 2.28
N GLY A 270 8.17 12.22 1.67
CA GLY A 270 8.00 11.87 0.25
C GLY A 270 7.97 10.38 -0.04
N ASP A 271 7.79 9.53 0.96
CA ASP A 271 7.63 8.10 0.74
C ASP A 271 6.27 7.81 0.06
N PRO A 272 6.22 6.89 -0.92
CA PRO A 272 5.04 6.70 -1.74
C PRO A 272 3.86 6.12 -0.95
N SER A 273 2.67 6.63 -1.23
CA SER A 273 1.41 5.98 -0.91
C SER A 273 1.11 4.86 -1.90
N TYR A 274 0.05 4.08 -1.65
CA TYR A 274 -0.46 3.13 -2.64
C TYR A 274 -0.83 3.85 -3.95
N GLU A 275 -1.52 4.97 -3.87
CA GLU A 275 -1.97 5.77 -5.01
C GLU A 275 -0.78 6.29 -5.83
N ASP A 276 0.31 6.70 -5.17
CA ASP A 276 1.54 7.12 -5.83
C ASP A 276 2.18 5.96 -6.61
N LEU A 277 2.19 4.75 -6.03
CA LEU A 277 2.71 3.57 -6.71
C LEU A 277 1.88 3.22 -7.95
N ILE A 278 0.55 3.28 -7.87
CA ILE A 278 -0.32 3.06 -9.03
C ILE A 278 -0.09 4.13 -10.11
N ALA A 279 0.02 5.39 -9.71
CA ALA A 279 0.33 6.49 -10.63
C ALA A 279 1.71 6.33 -11.30
N GLN A 280 2.67 5.70 -10.61
CA GLN A 280 3.97 5.31 -11.17
C GLN A 280 3.92 4.07 -12.06
N GLY A 281 2.73 3.49 -12.30
CA GLY A 281 2.55 2.38 -13.23
C GLY A 281 2.79 0.98 -12.65
N TYR A 282 2.78 0.84 -11.33
CA TYR A 282 2.77 -0.47 -10.70
C TYR A 282 1.37 -1.09 -10.73
N LEU A 283 1.29 -2.40 -10.89
CA LEU A 283 0.05 -3.16 -10.83
C LEU A 283 -0.39 -3.34 -9.38
N SER A 284 -1.68 -3.20 -9.11
CA SER A 284 -2.24 -3.40 -7.77
C SER A 284 -1.90 -4.78 -7.20
N GLN A 285 -1.98 -5.84 -8.01
CA GLN A 285 -1.65 -7.21 -7.59
C GLN A 285 -0.19 -7.35 -7.18
N ALA A 286 0.73 -6.71 -7.90
CA ALA A 286 2.16 -6.71 -7.57
C ALA A 286 2.43 -5.96 -6.25
N VAL A 287 1.77 -4.81 -6.06
CA VAL A 287 1.86 -4.04 -4.81
C VAL A 287 1.32 -4.85 -3.64
N VAL A 288 0.15 -5.49 -3.78
CA VAL A 288 -0.46 -6.33 -2.73
C VAL A 288 0.45 -7.50 -2.36
N ASN A 289 0.97 -8.24 -3.33
CA ASN A 289 1.89 -9.35 -3.07
C ASN A 289 3.17 -8.86 -2.37
N TYR A 290 3.79 -7.80 -2.87
CA TYR A 290 4.99 -7.23 -2.27
C TYR A 290 4.75 -6.78 -0.83
N VAL A 291 3.64 -6.07 -0.58
CA VAL A 291 3.25 -5.58 0.75
C VAL A 291 2.98 -6.74 1.71
N ALA A 292 2.42 -7.86 1.23
CA ALA A 292 2.23 -9.05 2.05
C ALA A 292 3.56 -9.58 2.60
N LEU A 293 4.63 -9.55 1.80
CA LEU A 293 5.96 -10.02 2.20
C LEU A 293 6.78 -8.99 2.99
N LEU A 294 6.26 -7.78 3.19
CA LEU A 294 6.91 -6.79 4.07
C LEU A 294 6.71 -7.15 5.55
N GLY A 295 7.59 -8.01 6.05
CA GLY A 295 7.59 -8.47 7.44
C GLY A 295 6.76 -9.73 7.68
N TRP A 296 6.42 -10.48 6.63
CA TRP A 296 5.87 -11.83 6.70
C TRP A 296 6.62 -12.77 5.75
N ALA A 297 6.89 -13.98 6.19
CA ALA A 297 7.56 -15.02 5.41
C ALA A 297 6.70 -16.28 5.37
N PRO A 298 6.27 -16.74 4.18
CA PRO A 298 5.43 -17.93 4.03
C PRO A 298 6.18 -19.26 4.26
N GLY A 299 7.50 -19.18 4.37
CA GLY A 299 8.38 -20.35 4.28
C GLY A 299 8.68 -20.75 2.83
N GLY A 300 9.87 -21.31 2.59
CA GLY A 300 10.34 -21.66 1.23
C GLY A 300 10.85 -20.46 0.43
N GLU A 301 11.05 -20.68 -0.88
CA GLU A 301 11.68 -19.70 -1.79
C GLU A 301 10.70 -18.95 -2.68
N ARG A 302 9.42 -19.32 -2.66
CA ARG A 302 8.39 -18.69 -3.49
C ARG A 302 8.08 -17.29 -2.96
N GLU A 303 8.02 -16.30 -3.86
CA GLU A 303 7.72 -14.91 -3.54
C GLU A 303 6.50 -14.36 -4.32
N ILE A 304 6.11 -14.97 -5.43
CA ILE A 304 4.99 -14.49 -6.26
C ILE A 304 3.72 -15.28 -5.92
N TYR A 305 2.72 -14.56 -5.39
CA TYR A 305 1.44 -15.09 -4.93
C TYR A 305 0.28 -14.22 -5.40
N SER A 306 -0.75 -14.82 -5.94
CA SER A 306 -2.05 -14.16 -6.07
C SER A 306 -2.70 -13.92 -4.70
N LEU A 307 -3.68 -13.01 -4.61
CA LEU A 307 -4.39 -12.77 -3.35
C LEU A 307 -5.08 -14.03 -2.77
N PRO A 308 -5.74 -14.90 -3.58
CA PRO A 308 -6.26 -16.17 -3.08
C PRO A 308 -5.18 -17.09 -2.50
N GLU A 309 -4.02 -17.20 -3.16
CA GLU A 309 -2.90 -18.02 -2.65
C GLU A 309 -2.31 -17.43 -1.36
N LEU A 310 -2.27 -16.09 -1.22
CA LEU A 310 -1.90 -15.45 0.03
C LEU A 310 -2.89 -15.82 1.15
N VAL A 311 -4.20 -15.83 0.87
CA VAL A 311 -5.22 -16.27 1.85
C VAL A 311 -4.98 -17.71 2.30
N GLU A 312 -4.68 -18.63 1.39
CA GLU A 312 -4.42 -20.02 1.70
C GLU A 312 -3.13 -20.25 2.53
N THR A 313 -2.09 -19.44 2.22
CA THR A 313 -0.74 -19.66 2.77
C THR A 313 -0.50 -18.88 4.06
N PHE A 314 -1.28 -17.84 4.34
CA PHE A 314 -1.01 -16.89 5.41
C PHE A 314 -1.08 -17.55 6.79
N ASP A 315 0.00 -17.45 7.57
CA ASP A 315 0.07 -17.86 8.96
C ASP A 315 0.66 -16.71 9.79
N ILE A 316 -0.01 -16.35 10.88
CA ILE A 316 0.43 -15.31 11.83
C ILE A 316 1.85 -15.58 12.33
N LYS A 317 2.25 -16.85 12.49
CA LYS A 317 3.59 -17.26 12.92
C LYS A 317 4.70 -16.82 11.97
N GLY A 318 4.38 -16.57 10.71
CA GLY A 318 5.31 -16.06 9.71
C GLY A 318 5.59 -14.57 9.85
N ILE A 319 4.85 -13.82 10.68
CA ILE A 319 5.06 -12.39 10.88
C ILE A 319 6.32 -12.14 11.70
N SER A 320 7.20 -11.30 11.20
CA SER A 320 8.49 -10.97 11.82
C SER A 320 8.36 -9.93 12.94
N LYS A 321 9.13 -10.13 14.01
CA LYS A 321 9.35 -9.12 15.07
C LYS A 321 10.19 -7.95 14.59
N SER A 322 11.03 -8.15 13.58
CA SER A 322 11.92 -7.11 13.05
C SER A 322 11.19 -6.20 12.07
N PRO A 323 11.53 -4.90 12.05
CA PRO A 323 11.04 -3.99 11.02
C PRO A 323 11.40 -4.48 9.61
N ALA A 324 10.51 -4.24 8.65
CA ALA A 324 10.75 -4.51 7.24
C ALA A 324 11.17 -3.23 6.52
N ILE A 325 12.20 -3.31 5.67
CA ILE A 325 12.64 -2.18 4.85
C ILE A 325 11.92 -2.24 3.51
N PHE A 326 11.33 -1.12 3.09
CA PHE A 326 10.73 -0.97 1.77
C PHE A 326 11.82 -0.84 0.72
N ASP A 327 11.82 -1.75 -0.24
CA ASP A 327 12.79 -1.82 -1.34
C ASP A 327 12.04 -1.65 -2.67
N ILE A 328 12.27 -0.52 -3.33
CA ILE A 328 11.61 -0.18 -4.61
C ILE A 328 12.10 -1.08 -5.76
N ASP A 329 13.36 -1.50 -5.74
CA ASP A 329 13.90 -2.37 -6.79
C ASP A 329 13.29 -3.76 -6.69
N LYS A 330 13.07 -4.25 -5.48
CA LYS A 330 12.33 -5.49 -5.25
C LYS A 330 10.88 -5.37 -5.70
N LEU A 331 10.20 -4.27 -5.45
CA LEU A 331 8.85 -4.03 -5.97
C LEU A 331 8.84 -3.97 -7.51
N ARG A 332 9.83 -3.33 -8.15
CA ARG A 332 9.97 -3.35 -9.62
C ARG A 332 10.11 -4.78 -10.16
N TYR A 333 10.93 -5.59 -9.51
CA TYR A 333 11.06 -7.01 -9.86
C TYR A 333 9.71 -7.74 -9.76
N PHE A 334 8.98 -7.60 -8.65
CA PHE A 334 7.64 -8.18 -8.49
C PHE A 334 6.70 -7.75 -9.61
N ASN A 335 6.66 -6.46 -9.89
CA ASN A 335 5.80 -5.91 -10.93
C ASN A 335 6.15 -6.49 -12.31
N SER A 336 7.44 -6.64 -12.62
CA SER A 336 7.89 -7.24 -13.88
C SER A 336 7.43 -8.71 -14.03
N GLU A 337 7.44 -9.48 -12.93
CA GLU A 337 6.96 -10.87 -12.96
C GLU A 337 5.45 -10.94 -13.25
N TYR A 338 4.65 -10.05 -12.65
CA TYR A 338 3.21 -9.97 -12.95
C TYR A 338 2.95 -9.55 -14.40
N LEU A 339 3.69 -8.57 -14.94
CA LEU A 339 3.58 -8.15 -16.34
C LEU A 339 3.96 -9.27 -17.30
N ARG A 340 5.01 -10.03 -17.01
CA ARG A 340 5.45 -11.18 -17.82
C ARG A 340 4.45 -12.34 -17.80
N ALA A 341 3.75 -12.54 -16.68
CA ALA A 341 2.77 -13.59 -16.52
C ALA A 341 1.43 -13.31 -17.23
N MET A 342 1.20 -12.08 -17.68
CA MET A 342 0.00 -11.72 -18.45
C MET A 342 -0.04 -12.44 -19.81
N THR A 343 -1.24 -12.71 -20.33
CA THR A 343 -1.36 -13.04 -21.75
C THR A 343 -0.97 -11.85 -22.62
N PRO A 344 -0.57 -12.05 -23.88
CA PRO A 344 -0.24 -10.93 -24.78
C PRO A 344 -1.35 -9.89 -24.88
N GLU A 345 -2.60 -10.33 -24.87
CA GLU A 345 -3.79 -9.48 -24.96
C GLU A 345 -3.98 -8.65 -23.68
N GLN A 346 -3.79 -9.28 -22.51
CA GLN A 346 -3.87 -8.59 -21.22
C GLN A 346 -2.77 -7.54 -21.11
N PHE A 347 -1.54 -7.88 -21.49
CA PHE A 347 -0.43 -6.93 -21.46
C PHE A 347 -0.67 -5.78 -22.45
N ALA A 348 -1.13 -6.08 -23.69
CA ALA A 348 -1.45 -5.06 -24.68
C ALA A 348 -2.51 -4.07 -24.16
N ALA A 349 -3.53 -4.56 -23.45
CA ALA A 349 -4.57 -3.72 -22.88
C ALA A 349 -4.04 -2.74 -21.82
N VAL A 350 -3.16 -3.19 -20.91
CA VAL A 350 -2.58 -2.33 -19.86
C VAL A 350 -1.48 -1.42 -20.39
N ALA A 351 -0.74 -1.82 -21.44
CA ALA A 351 0.33 -1.04 -22.06
C ALA A 351 -0.18 0.05 -23.02
N ALA A 352 -1.33 -0.19 -23.69
CA ALA A 352 -1.85 0.71 -24.72
C ALA A 352 -2.01 2.17 -24.28
N PRO A 353 -2.55 2.50 -23.09
CA PRO A 353 -2.65 3.89 -22.64
C PRO A 353 -1.28 4.58 -22.53
N TYR A 354 -0.24 3.86 -22.12
CA TYR A 354 1.12 4.37 -21.98
C TYR A 354 1.81 4.52 -23.34
N ILE A 355 1.60 3.58 -24.27
CA ILE A 355 2.07 3.71 -25.65
C ILE A 355 1.47 4.96 -26.32
N ARG A 356 0.17 5.19 -26.12
CA ARG A 356 -0.54 6.35 -26.68
C ARG A 356 -0.15 7.70 -26.08
N GLN A 357 0.63 7.74 -25.00
CA GLN A 357 1.18 9.00 -24.48
C GLN A 357 2.20 9.63 -25.45
N THR A 358 2.87 8.84 -26.27
CA THR A 358 3.92 9.30 -27.19
C THR A 358 3.70 8.85 -28.62
N VAL A 359 2.97 7.77 -28.87
CA VAL A 359 2.68 7.27 -30.24
C VAL A 359 1.26 7.72 -30.63
N HIS A 360 1.16 8.87 -31.29
CA HIS A 360 -0.11 9.49 -31.69
C HIS A 360 -0.55 9.09 -33.09
N ASN A 361 0.37 8.54 -33.92
CA ASN A 361 0.04 8.09 -35.29
C ASN A 361 -1.06 7.00 -35.24
N PRO A 362 -2.26 7.26 -35.81
CA PRO A 362 -3.37 6.32 -35.77
C PRO A 362 -3.14 5.05 -36.59
N ALA A 363 -2.21 5.09 -37.54
CA ALA A 363 -1.85 3.93 -38.37
C ALA A 363 -1.04 2.89 -37.58
N ILE A 364 -0.44 3.28 -36.44
CA ILE A 364 0.32 2.38 -35.60
C ILE A 364 -0.58 1.85 -34.47
N ASP A 365 -0.89 0.57 -34.51
CA ASP A 365 -1.65 -0.10 -33.46
C ASP A 365 -0.74 -0.43 -32.26
N PRO A 366 -1.05 0.05 -31.02
CA PRO A 366 -0.34 -0.32 -29.81
C PRO A 366 -0.17 -1.82 -29.60
N ALA A 367 -1.13 -2.64 -30.07
CA ALA A 367 -1.06 -4.09 -29.97
C ALA A 367 0.12 -4.69 -30.75
N GLN A 368 0.66 -3.97 -31.75
CA GLN A 368 1.86 -4.40 -32.48
C GLN A 368 3.17 -4.09 -31.73
N ILE A 369 3.15 -3.06 -30.89
CA ILE A 369 4.32 -2.64 -30.08
C ILE A 369 4.37 -3.43 -28.77
N ALA A 370 3.25 -3.71 -28.15
CA ALA A 370 3.17 -4.34 -26.83
C ALA A 370 3.99 -5.63 -26.69
N PRO A 371 3.98 -6.59 -27.64
CA PRO A 371 4.76 -7.82 -27.54
C PRO A 371 6.27 -7.58 -27.43
N LEU A 372 6.78 -6.47 -27.99
CA LEU A 372 8.19 -6.10 -27.92
C LEU A 372 8.61 -5.63 -26.53
N LEU A 373 7.66 -5.17 -25.74
CA LEU A 373 7.86 -4.57 -24.40
C LEU A 373 7.73 -5.60 -23.27
N GLN A 374 6.82 -6.55 -23.38
CA GLN A 374 6.33 -7.39 -22.26
C GLN A 374 7.46 -8.02 -21.45
N GLN A 375 8.45 -8.63 -22.11
CA GLN A 375 9.55 -9.33 -21.42
C GLN A 375 10.56 -8.37 -20.75
N ARG A 376 10.51 -7.07 -21.06
CA ARG A 376 11.48 -6.05 -20.63
C ARG A 376 10.84 -4.90 -19.87
N CYS A 377 9.53 -4.94 -19.71
CA CYS A 377 8.78 -3.92 -18.98
C CYS A 377 8.81 -4.26 -17.48
N GLU A 378 9.33 -3.33 -16.69
CA GLU A 378 9.32 -3.45 -15.23
C GLU A 378 8.18 -2.62 -14.65
N VAL A 379 7.95 -1.42 -15.21
CA VAL A 379 6.90 -0.49 -14.77
C VAL A 379 6.28 0.14 -16.01
N LEU A 380 4.96 0.32 -16.01
CA LEU A 380 4.23 0.80 -17.20
C LEU A 380 4.61 2.23 -17.60
N THR A 381 5.01 3.07 -16.66
CA THR A 381 5.48 4.44 -16.94
C THR A 381 6.83 4.51 -17.66
N ASP A 382 7.58 3.41 -17.74
CA ASP A 382 8.81 3.33 -18.52
C ASP A 382 8.53 3.18 -20.04
N ILE A 383 7.29 2.89 -20.44
CA ILE A 383 6.91 2.59 -21.83
C ILE A 383 7.05 3.79 -22.75
N PRO A 384 6.54 4.99 -22.42
CA PRO A 384 6.55 6.14 -23.34
C PRO A 384 7.93 6.45 -23.92
N GLU A 385 8.96 6.51 -23.09
CA GLU A 385 10.33 6.80 -23.52
C GLU A 385 10.96 5.70 -24.40
N LYS A 386 10.46 4.46 -24.28
CA LYS A 386 10.97 3.32 -25.06
C LYS A 386 10.38 3.23 -26.45
N VAL A 387 9.25 3.92 -26.71
CA VAL A 387 8.46 3.77 -27.94
C VAL A 387 8.20 5.08 -28.69
N ASP A 388 8.63 6.22 -28.16
CA ASP A 388 8.45 7.56 -28.75
C ASP A 388 8.90 7.66 -30.20
N PHE A 389 9.98 6.95 -30.56
CA PHE A 389 10.53 6.93 -31.92
C PHE A 389 9.58 6.32 -32.95
N PHE A 390 8.56 5.56 -32.54
CA PHE A 390 7.54 5.08 -33.48
C PHE A 390 6.67 6.22 -34.02
N ASP A 391 6.45 7.27 -33.24
CA ASP A 391 5.69 8.46 -33.71
C ASP A 391 6.53 9.35 -34.59
N ALA A 392 7.70 9.72 -34.09
CA ALA A 392 8.66 10.57 -34.81
C ALA A 392 10.10 10.12 -34.58
N LEU A 393 10.92 10.14 -35.65
CA LEU A 393 12.35 9.84 -35.53
C LEU A 393 13.02 10.94 -34.69
N PRO A 394 13.60 10.62 -33.50
CA PRO A 394 14.30 11.60 -32.69
C PRO A 394 15.57 12.09 -33.36
N GLU A 395 16.06 13.25 -32.94
CA GLU A 395 17.44 13.63 -33.27
C GLU A 395 18.42 12.70 -32.59
N TYR A 396 19.43 12.25 -33.31
CA TYR A 396 20.44 11.31 -32.81
C TYR A 396 21.83 11.57 -33.37
N ASP A 397 22.85 11.15 -32.61
CA ASP A 397 24.25 11.28 -33.01
C ASP A 397 24.64 10.13 -33.94
N ILE A 398 25.42 10.47 -35.01
CA ILE A 398 26.01 9.48 -35.96
C ILE A 398 26.91 8.47 -35.24
N ALA A 399 27.45 8.79 -34.07
CA ALA A 399 28.22 7.86 -33.24
C ALA A 399 27.41 6.57 -32.87
N LEU A 400 26.07 6.61 -32.88
CA LEU A 400 25.22 5.42 -32.64
C LEU A 400 25.41 4.34 -33.72
N TYR A 401 25.85 4.69 -34.89
CA TYR A 401 26.17 3.72 -35.96
C TYR A 401 27.40 2.86 -35.64
N THR A 402 28.23 3.30 -34.69
CA THR A 402 29.42 2.55 -34.26
C THR A 402 29.03 1.44 -33.29
N ASN A 403 29.30 0.19 -33.64
CA ASN A 403 29.07 -0.96 -32.79
C ASN A 403 30.13 -2.05 -32.96
N LYS A 404 30.89 -2.32 -31.90
CA LYS A 404 32.00 -3.31 -31.93
C LYS A 404 31.51 -4.73 -32.22
N LYS A 405 30.33 -5.13 -31.71
CA LYS A 405 29.77 -6.50 -31.90
C LYS A 405 29.30 -6.68 -33.36
N SER A 406 28.69 -5.66 -33.93
CA SER A 406 28.20 -5.66 -35.29
C SER A 406 29.32 -5.34 -36.30
N LYS A 407 30.48 -4.90 -35.84
CA LYS A 407 31.63 -4.43 -36.68
C LYS A 407 31.20 -3.32 -37.63
N THR A 408 30.49 -2.32 -37.10
CA THR A 408 30.04 -1.15 -37.85
C THR A 408 30.65 0.13 -37.29
N ASP A 409 30.80 1.10 -38.15
CA ASP A 409 31.10 2.51 -37.91
C ASP A 409 30.27 3.37 -38.89
N PRO A 410 30.34 4.71 -38.87
CA PRO A 410 29.57 5.55 -39.77
C PRO A 410 29.78 5.24 -41.24
N ALA A 411 31.02 4.96 -41.68
CA ALA A 411 31.33 4.70 -43.08
C ALA A 411 30.77 3.35 -43.56
N VAL A 412 30.97 2.30 -42.77
CA VAL A 412 30.38 0.96 -43.00
C VAL A 412 28.84 1.04 -42.97
N SER A 413 28.27 1.80 -42.05
CA SER A 413 26.84 1.94 -41.94
C SER A 413 26.22 2.66 -43.13
N LEU A 414 26.87 3.68 -43.65
CA LEU A 414 26.46 4.36 -44.87
C LEU A 414 26.41 3.39 -46.06
N GLU A 415 27.46 2.59 -46.24
CA GLU A 415 27.51 1.57 -47.30
C GLU A 415 26.36 0.56 -47.17
N MET A 416 26.15 0.03 -45.95
CA MET A 416 25.07 -0.93 -45.69
C MET A 416 23.69 -0.33 -45.93
N LEU A 417 23.43 0.91 -45.50
CA LEU A 417 22.14 1.57 -45.74
C LEU A 417 21.89 1.78 -47.23
N LYS A 418 22.88 2.24 -48.00
CA LYS A 418 22.77 2.39 -49.45
C LYS A 418 22.49 1.06 -50.15
N THR A 419 23.03 -0.04 -49.64
CA THR A 419 22.87 -1.37 -50.22
C THR A 419 21.53 -2.00 -49.85
N VAL A 420 21.06 -1.86 -48.59
CA VAL A 420 19.82 -2.47 -48.12
C VAL A 420 18.57 -1.72 -48.61
N ARG A 421 18.65 -0.42 -48.75
CA ARG A 421 17.53 0.46 -49.14
C ARG A 421 16.77 0.00 -50.39
N PRO A 422 17.44 -0.23 -51.57
CA PRO A 422 16.76 -0.72 -52.77
C PRO A 422 16.17 -2.13 -52.59
N VAL A 423 16.84 -3.02 -51.85
CA VAL A 423 16.35 -4.35 -51.57
C VAL A 423 15.02 -4.28 -50.82
N LEU A 424 14.93 -3.45 -49.79
CA LEU A 424 13.69 -3.27 -49.02
C LEU A 424 12.58 -2.61 -49.86
N ALA A 425 12.93 -1.70 -50.77
CA ALA A 425 11.94 -1.02 -51.63
C ALA A 425 11.17 -1.98 -52.54
N GLU A 426 11.84 -3.04 -53.00
CA GLU A 426 11.32 -4.00 -53.98
C GLU A 426 10.67 -5.25 -53.37
N LEU A 427 10.55 -5.34 -52.03
CA LEU A 427 9.97 -6.52 -51.38
C LEU A 427 8.52 -6.75 -51.82
N PRO A 428 8.12 -8.00 -52.06
CA PRO A 428 6.73 -8.33 -52.49
C PRO A 428 5.71 -8.19 -51.32
N ALA A 429 6.15 -8.41 -50.09
CA ALA A 429 5.37 -8.27 -48.89
C ALA A 429 6.13 -7.48 -47.79
N TRP A 430 5.43 -6.98 -46.79
CA TRP A 430 6.01 -6.20 -45.67
C TRP A 430 5.62 -6.85 -44.34
N ASP A 431 6.21 -8.00 -44.07
CA ASP A 431 6.03 -8.80 -42.85
C ASP A 431 7.39 -9.25 -42.30
N ASP A 432 7.36 -9.78 -41.06
CA ASP A 432 8.58 -10.17 -40.34
C ASP A 432 9.39 -11.22 -41.09
N GLU A 433 8.76 -12.19 -41.75
CA GLU A 433 9.42 -13.28 -42.47
C GLU A 433 10.16 -12.73 -43.71
N THR A 434 9.44 -11.96 -44.52
CA THR A 434 10.00 -11.35 -45.75
C THR A 434 11.13 -10.37 -45.45
N LEU A 435 10.95 -9.50 -44.44
CA LEU A 435 11.98 -8.54 -44.02
C LEU A 435 13.21 -9.25 -43.45
N LEU A 436 13.02 -10.27 -42.63
CA LEU A 436 14.12 -11.02 -42.03
C LEU A 436 14.89 -11.81 -43.10
N ALA A 437 14.20 -12.49 -43.99
CA ALA A 437 14.81 -13.26 -45.09
C ALA A 437 15.66 -12.33 -46.01
N SER A 438 15.08 -11.20 -46.45
CA SER A 438 15.78 -10.27 -47.33
C SER A 438 17.07 -9.70 -46.72
N MET A 439 17.05 -9.33 -45.42
CA MET A 439 18.24 -8.83 -44.76
C MET A 439 19.31 -9.92 -44.54
N LYS A 440 18.90 -11.17 -44.29
CA LYS A 440 19.80 -12.31 -44.16
C LYS A 440 20.43 -12.68 -45.52
N ASP A 441 19.64 -12.78 -46.58
CA ASP A 441 20.10 -13.08 -47.92
C ASP A 441 21.08 -11.99 -48.42
N LEU A 442 20.79 -10.72 -48.05
CA LEU A 442 21.72 -9.63 -48.35
C LEU A 442 23.07 -9.80 -47.60
N ALA A 443 23.02 -10.15 -46.32
CA ALA A 443 24.19 -10.36 -45.51
C ALA A 443 25.05 -11.56 -46.07
N GLU A 444 24.38 -12.64 -46.48
CA GLU A 444 25.04 -13.78 -47.12
C GLU A 444 25.72 -13.41 -48.45
N ARG A 445 25.00 -12.70 -49.31
CA ARG A 445 25.57 -12.19 -50.59
C ARG A 445 26.76 -11.27 -50.40
N LEU A 446 26.80 -10.52 -49.29
CA LEU A 446 27.90 -9.62 -48.95
C LEU A 446 28.99 -10.31 -48.12
N GLU A 447 28.84 -11.59 -47.82
CA GLU A 447 29.73 -12.38 -46.96
C GLU A 447 29.98 -11.73 -45.58
N VAL A 448 28.93 -11.11 -44.99
CA VAL A 448 29.00 -10.45 -43.70
C VAL A 448 28.02 -11.07 -42.69
N LYS A 449 28.19 -10.74 -41.40
CA LYS A 449 27.24 -11.13 -40.37
C LYS A 449 25.94 -10.33 -40.48
N ASN A 450 24.79 -10.96 -40.22
CA ASN A 450 23.46 -10.31 -40.21
C ASN A 450 23.44 -9.00 -39.40
N ALA A 451 24.12 -8.98 -38.26
CA ALA A 451 24.19 -7.81 -37.40
C ALA A 451 24.85 -6.59 -38.09
N LYS A 452 25.71 -6.82 -39.09
CA LYS A 452 26.38 -5.73 -39.85
C LYS A 452 25.38 -5.01 -40.79
N VAL A 453 24.35 -5.71 -41.27
CA VAL A 453 23.25 -5.14 -42.07
C VAL A 453 22.16 -4.56 -41.15
N MET A 454 21.76 -5.34 -40.14
CA MET A 454 20.59 -4.97 -39.32
C MET A 454 20.86 -3.83 -38.32
N TRP A 455 22.12 -3.65 -37.86
CA TRP A 455 22.43 -2.57 -36.91
C TRP A 455 22.23 -1.18 -37.52
N PRO A 456 22.81 -0.87 -38.70
CA PRO A 456 22.58 0.42 -39.36
C PRO A 456 21.09 0.70 -39.62
N VAL A 457 20.34 -0.31 -40.10
CA VAL A 457 18.91 -0.17 -40.34
C VAL A 457 18.18 0.19 -39.02
N ARG A 458 18.46 -0.53 -37.92
CA ARG A 458 17.83 -0.27 -36.63
C ARG A 458 18.11 1.17 -36.14
N ILE A 459 19.33 1.63 -36.25
CA ILE A 459 19.68 3.01 -35.88
C ILE A 459 18.95 4.02 -36.78
N ALA A 460 18.97 3.82 -38.09
CA ALA A 460 18.32 4.73 -39.03
C ALA A 460 16.82 4.86 -38.78
N VAL A 461 16.13 3.75 -38.44
CA VAL A 461 14.67 3.76 -38.25
C VAL A 461 14.23 4.16 -36.83
N SER A 462 15.12 4.10 -35.83
CA SER A 462 14.78 4.38 -34.42
C SER A 462 15.50 5.56 -33.78
N GLY A 463 16.70 5.88 -34.25
CA GLY A 463 17.59 6.86 -33.60
C GLY A 463 18.03 6.46 -32.18
N ARG A 464 17.94 5.16 -31.83
CA ARG A 464 18.18 4.65 -30.47
C ARG A 464 19.17 3.50 -30.46
N ALA A 465 20.13 3.54 -29.52
CA ALA A 465 21.07 2.43 -29.30
C ALA A 465 20.39 1.18 -28.72
N VAL A 466 19.34 1.39 -27.91
CA VAL A 466 18.54 0.34 -27.28
C VAL A 466 17.08 0.52 -27.68
N THR A 467 16.48 -0.53 -28.21
CA THR A 467 15.10 -0.54 -28.67
C THR A 467 14.36 -1.77 -28.12
N PRO A 468 13.04 -1.73 -27.95
CA PRO A 468 12.26 -2.89 -27.50
C PRO A 468 12.29 -4.05 -28.52
N GLY A 469 12.35 -3.75 -29.83
CA GLY A 469 12.48 -4.70 -30.93
C GLY A 469 13.76 -4.57 -31.71
N GLY A 470 14.01 -5.50 -32.64
CA GLY A 470 15.08 -5.44 -33.64
C GLY A 470 14.69 -4.61 -34.86
N ALA A 471 15.60 -4.56 -35.87
CA ALA A 471 15.35 -3.83 -37.10
C ALA A 471 14.09 -4.32 -37.84
N VAL A 472 13.84 -5.63 -37.84
CA VAL A 472 12.74 -6.26 -38.59
C VAL A 472 11.39 -5.83 -38.01
N GLU A 473 11.19 -6.02 -36.70
CA GLU A 473 9.93 -5.70 -36.02
C GLU A 473 9.63 -4.19 -36.08
N ILE A 474 10.66 -3.35 -35.96
CA ILE A 474 10.49 -1.89 -36.05
C ILE A 474 10.10 -1.49 -37.47
N CYS A 475 10.76 -2.02 -38.50
CA CYS A 475 10.42 -1.75 -39.91
C CYS A 475 8.99 -2.21 -40.24
N ARG A 476 8.58 -3.39 -39.74
CA ARG A 476 7.21 -3.89 -39.93
C ARG A 476 6.17 -2.92 -39.36
N ILE A 477 6.38 -2.46 -38.13
CA ILE A 477 5.44 -1.57 -37.43
C ILE A 477 5.38 -0.19 -38.10
N LEU A 478 6.50 0.37 -38.52
CA LEU A 478 6.57 1.65 -39.22
C LEU A 478 5.94 1.60 -40.61
N GLY A 479 5.92 0.43 -41.21
CA GLY A 479 5.51 0.26 -42.62
C GLY A 479 6.62 0.66 -43.63
N ARG A 480 6.39 0.29 -44.89
CA ARG A 480 7.38 0.45 -45.97
C ARG A 480 7.78 1.90 -46.18
N GLU A 481 6.81 2.76 -46.39
CA GLU A 481 7.04 4.16 -46.72
C GLU A 481 7.87 4.88 -45.67
N GLU A 482 7.47 4.80 -44.42
CA GLU A 482 8.17 5.46 -43.32
C GLU A 482 9.53 4.85 -43.05
N THR A 483 9.70 3.53 -43.19
CA THR A 483 11.00 2.87 -43.07
C THR A 483 11.97 3.39 -44.09
N LEU A 484 11.57 3.42 -45.37
CA LEU A 484 12.44 3.91 -46.46
C LEU A 484 12.80 5.40 -46.28
N ARG A 485 11.80 6.20 -45.87
CA ARG A 485 12.02 7.63 -45.57
C ARG A 485 13.10 7.83 -44.49
N ARG A 486 13.02 7.03 -43.39
CA ARG A 486 13.99 7.09 -42.30
C ARG A 486 15.39 6.58 -42.71
N ILE A 487 15.46 5.55 -43.54
CA ILE A 487 16.71 5.07 -44.09
C ILE A 487 17.37 6.16 -44.99
N ASP A 488 16.57 6.81 -45.85
CA ASP A 488 17.05 7.91 -46.68
C ASP A 488 17.57 9.09 -45.83
N ALA A 489 16.87 9.44 -44.75
CA ALA A 489 17.34 10.45 -43.81
C ALA A 489 18.64 10.03 -43.09
N GLY A 490 18.79 8.76 -42.73
CA GLY A 490 20.02 8.20 -42.15
C GLY A 490 21.20 8.26 -43.10
N ILE A 491 20.98 7.95 -44.39
CA ILE A 491 21.99 8.09 -45.44
C ILE A 491 22.44 9.54 -45.56
N ALA A 492 21.49 10.48 -45.70
CA ALA A 492 21.80 11.90 -45.82
C ALA A 492 22.59 12.41 -44.58
N LYS A 493 22.22 11.96 -43.39
CA LYS A 493 22.91 12.33 -42.14
C LYS A 493 24.36 11.82 -42.07
N LEU A 494 24.65 10.67 -42.71
CA LEU A 494 25.99 10.07 -42.77
C LEU A 494 26.85 10.62 -43.90
N GLU A 495 26.23 11.26 -44.89
CA GLU A 495 26.95 11.91 -46.02
C GLU A 495 27.43 13.32 -45.65
N GLY A 496 26.92 13.91 -44.56
CA GLY A 496 27.30 15.24 -44.08
C GLY A 496 26.27 16.27 -44.36
#